data_79cbb13adbadf7edf6a75828f16f9961
#
_entry.id   79cbb13adbadf7edf6a75828f16f9961
#
_cell.length_a   1.000
_cell.length_b   1.000
_cell.length_c   1.000
_cell.angle_alpha   90.00
_cell.angle_beta   90.00
_cell.angle_gamma   90.00
#
_symmetry.space_group_name_H-M   'P 1'
#
loop_
_entity.id
_entity.type
_entity.pdbx_description
1 polymer ?
#
loop_
_entity_poly.entity_id
_entity_poly.type
_entity_poly.pdbx_seq_one_letter_code
_entity_poly.pdbx_strand_id
1 'polypeptide(L)'
;MPQAATTGKLENAQKIMIASARYTEEHNAPMMALTEQFTLKNGEKQVTVPKVGQMSVSDLVDGQDMVDEEEIGMTTVDLAAAEVGAKVVLTDKLVRQSVPNVFQMVGRQLGEGMARKKDTDVQALYENLNDGTDLGEAGKFLTAINLTGCIAFAKANKFGSKVYVVHHPNAIAQFVKSAAVTPSATYPVPHGWSEELLKDFYVGLRPLNGVPLFEAGNIPETSAAAGDGYGCIADQGAMATLTSVKMRTERERDASLRGTEVVITADYGVFELDNDRGAPMLYDIDGLITTL
;
A
#
# COMPACT_ATOMS: atom_id res chain seq x y z
N MET A 1 19.73 25.06 1.60
CA MET A 1 20.09 25.62 0.28
C MET A 1 19.45 24.76 -0.78
N PRO A 2 18.75 25.32 -1.77
CA PRO A 2 18.19 24.53 -2.86
C PRO A 2 19.34 23.89 -3.65
N GLN A 3 19.36 22.57 -3.73
CA GLN A 3 20.31 21.84 -4.57
C GLN A 3 19.80 21.84 -6.01
N ALA A 4 20.33 22.75 -6.83
CA ALA A 4 20.13 22.69 -8.26
C ALA A 4 20.92 21.52 -8.84
N ALA A 5 20.29 20.72 -9.71
CA ALA A 5 21.02 19.73 -10.49
C ALA A 5 21.98 20.46 -11.44
N THR A 6 23.26 20.40 -11.19
CA THR A 6 24.30 21.04 -12.00
C THR A 6 24.89 20.05 -12.99
N THR A 7 25.43 20.57 -14.09
CA THR A 7 26.14 19.77 -15.13
C THR A 7 27.29 18.92 -14.58
N GLY A 8 27.90 19.32 -13.46
CA GLY A 8 28.98 18.54 -12.81
C GLY A 8 28.49 17.21 -12.16
N LYS A 9 27.19 17.06 -11.91
CA LYS A 9 26.58 15.79 -11.48
C LYS A 9 26.17 14.91 -12.67
N LEU A 10 26.25 15.42 -13.87
CA LEU A 10 25.85 14.78 -15.11
C LEU A 10 27.02 14.82 -16.10
N GLU A 11 28.11 14.15 -15.74
CA GLU A 11 29.40 14.22 -16.47
C GLU A 11 29.37 13.74 -17.93
N ASN A 12 28.28 13.11 -18.36
CA ASN A 12 28.12 12.71 -19.75
C ASN A 12 26.66 12.73 -20.18
N ALA A 13 26.25 13.69 -20.99
CA ALA A 13 24.91 13.75 -21.58
C ALA A 13 24.56 12.48 -22.39
N GLN A 14 25.53 11.78 -22.93
CA GLN A 14 25.35 10.47 -23.57
C GLN A 14 24.99 9.35 -22.57
N LYS A 15 25.48 9.42 -21.33
CA LYS A 15 25.10 8.47 -20.28
C LYS A 15 23.70 8.73 -19.74
N ILE A 16 23.17 9.94 -19.90
CA ILE A 16 21.76 10.25 -19.55
C ILE A 16 20.81 9.56 -20.52
N MET A 17 21.16 9.43 -21.79
CA MET A 17 20.38 8.63 -22.74
C MET A 17 20.32 7.15 -22.34
N ILE A 18 21.43 6.61 -21.85
CA ILE A 18 21.48 5.23 -21.36
C ILE A 18 20.75 5.10 -20.03
N ALA A 19 20.80 6.11 -19.16
CA ALA A 19 20.05 6.14 -17.91
C ALA A 19 18.53 6.25 -18.15
N SER A 20 18.09 6.92 -19.21
CA SER A 20 16.67 6.95 -19.57
C SER A 20 16.14 5.61 -20.08
N ALA A 21 17.02 4.84 -20.74
CA ALA A 21 16.70 3.47 -21.16
C ALA A 21 16.75 2.46 -19.99
N ARG A 22 17.42 2.82 -18.89
CA ARG A 22 17.51 2.04 -17.65
C ARG A 22 16.64 2.63 -16.54
N TYR A 23 15.65 3.38 -16.93
CA TYR A 23 14.68 3.89 -16.01
C TYR A 23 14.02 2.73 -15.26
N THR A 24 14.19 2.72 -13.95
CA THR A 24 13.56 1.72 -13.11
C THR A 24 12.08 2.08 -13.01
N GLU A 25 11.23 1.29 -13.63
CA GLU A 25 9.80 1.39 -13.38
C GLU A 25 9.58 1.08 -11.91
N GLU A 26 9.12 2.08 -11.19
CA GLU A 26 8.70 1.87 -9.82
C GLU A 26 7.44 1.01 -9.81
N HIS A 27 7.33 0.15 -8.81
CA HIS A 27 6.16 -0.70 -8.63
C HIS A 27 4.91 0.18 -8.63
N ASN A 28 4.05 -0.05 -9.60
CA ASN A 28 2.76 0.61 -9.70
C ASN A 28 1.84 -0.03 -8.66
N ALA A 29 2.02 0.36 -7.39
CA ALA A 29 1.29 -0.24 -6.30
C ALA A 29 -0.12 0.35 -6.22
N PRO A 30 -1.16 -0.45 -6.34
CA PRO A 30 -2.54 0.02 -6.36
C PRO A 30 -3.14 0.23 -4.97
N MET A 31 -2.30 0.46 -3.92
CA MET A 31 -2.75 0.50 -2.53
C MET A 31 -3.82 1.56 -2.29
N MET A 32 -3.69 2.72 -2.95
CA MET A 32 -4.71 3.77 -2.90
C MET A 32 -6.08 3.30 -3.39
N ALA A 33 -6.12 2.38 -4.36
CA ALA A 33 -7.39 1.87 -4.90
C ALA A 33 -8.06 0.81 -4.00
N LEU A 34 -7.31 0.26 -3.05
CA LEU A 34 -7.81 -0.73 -2.10
C LEU A 34 -8.46 -0.11 -0.86
N THR A 35 -8.21 1.18 -0.61
CA THR A 35 -8.82 1.93 0.49
C THR A 35 -10.16 2.54 0.10
N GLU A 36 -10.97 2.92 1.06
CA GLU A 36 -12.16 3.71 0.82
C GLU A 36 -11.79 5.15 0.44
N GLN A 37 -12.36 5.67 -0.65
CA GLN A 37 -11.94 6.94 -1.21
C GLN A 37 -12.95 8.05 -0.91
N PHE A 38 -12.47 9.11 -0.29
CA PHE A 38 -13.20 10.34 -0.03
C PHE A 38 -12.61 11.50 -0.83
N THR A 39 -13.45 12.44 -1.20
CA THR A 39 -13.03 13.67 -1.91
C THR A 39 -13.54 14.86 -1.15
N LEU A 40 -12.65 15.79 -0.83
CA LEU A 40 -12.99 17.06 -0.20
C LEU A 40 -13.62 18.00 -1.23
N LYS A 41 -14.71 18.64 -0.86
CA LYS A 41 -15.34 19.68 -1.70
C LYS A 41 -14.74 21.03 -1.39
N ASN A 42 -14.80 21.93 -2.37
CA ASN A 42 -14.33 23.30 -2.19
C ASN A 42 -15.03 23.98 -0.99
N GLY A 43 -14.23 24.48 -0.05
CA GLY A 43 -14.71 25.13 1.16
C GLY A 43 -14.82 24.22 2.39
N GLU A 44 -14.64 22.92 2.24
CA GLU A 44 -14.56 21.97 3.36
C GLU A 44 -13.11 21.84 3.84
N LYS A 45 -12.92 21.74 5.15
CA LYS A 45 -11.61 21.57 5.78
C LYS A 45 -11.31 20.11 6.09
N GLN A 46 -12.33 19.34 6.38
CA GLN A 46 -12.24 17.94 6.79
C GLN A 46 -13.54 17.21 6.43
N VAL A 47 -13.46 15.91 6.36
CA VAL A 47 -14.61 15.01 6.27
C VAL A 47 -14.69 14.22 7.56
N THR A 48 -15.81 14.27 8.24
CA THR A 48 -16.05 13.49 9.45
C THR A 48 -16.82 12.22 9.08
N VAL A 49 -16.24 11.06 9.34
CA VAL A 49 -16.87 9.76 9.09
C VAL A 49 -17.36 9.18 10.42
N PRO A 50 -18.68 8.96 10.58
CA PRO A 50 -19.21 8.33 11.78
C PRO A 50 -19.02 6.81 11.72
N LYS A 51 -18.51 6.23 12.81
CA LYS A 51 -18.51 4.78 13.07
C LYS A 51 -19.62 4.48 14.06
N VAL A 52 -20.58 3.64 13.68
CA VAL A 52 -21.71 3.23 14.53
C VAL A 52 -21.39 1.87 15.13
N GLY A 53 -21.50 1.74 16.44
CA GLY A 53 -21.33 0.46 17.15
C GLY A 53 -22.38 -0.58 16.75
N GLN A 54 -22.10 -1.84 17.01
CA GLN A 54 -23.08 -2.93 16.84
C GLN A 54 -24.10 -2.84 17.94
N MET A 55 -25.38 -2.98 17.57
CA MET A 55 -26.47 -3.10 18.54
C MET A 55 -26.66 -4.57 18.91
N SER A 56 -26.87 -4.83 20.20
CA SER A 56 -27.32 -6.15 20.65
C SER A 56 -28.84 -6.28 20.49
N VAL A 57 -29.28 -7.48 20.17
CA VAL A 57 -30.72 -7.80 20.06
C VAL A 57 -31.02 -8.88 21.08
N SER A 58 -31.92 -8.58 21.99
CA SER A 58 -32.36 -9.51 23.05
C SER A 58 -33.64 -10.25 22.65
N ASP A 59 -33.82 -11.46 23.16
CA ASP A 59 -35.06 -12.21 23.01
C ASP A 59 -36.16 -11.55 23.84
N LEU A 60 -37.34 -11.38 23.24
CA LEU A 60 -38.49 -10.80 23.91
C LEU A 60 -39.32 -11.90 24.61
N VAL A 61 -39.72 -11.66 25.83
CA VAL A 61 -40.61 -12.52 26.58
C VAL A 61 -42.03 -11.97 26.48
N ASP A 62 -42.98 -12.83 26.09
CA ASP A 62 -44.38 -12.44 25.94
C ASP A 62 -44.94 -11.89 27.27
N GLY A 63 -45.55 -10.69 27.23
CA GLY A 63 -46.12 -10.00 28.38
C GLY A 63 -45.13 -9.22 29.24
N GLN A 64 -43.87 -9.11 28.87
CA GLN A 64 -42.87 -8.23 29.51
C GLN A 64 -42.52 -7.04 28.61
N ASP A 65 -42.36 -5.86 29.23
CA ASP A 65 -41.93 -4.67 28.54
C ASP A 65 -40.41 -4.75 28.22
N MET A 66 -40.00 -4.21 27.09
CA MET A 66 -38.60 -4.13 26.68
C MET A 66 -37.90 -3.05 27.52
N VAL A 67 -37.17 -3.48 28.55
CA VAL A 67 -36.56 -2.59 29.54
C VAL A 67 -35.13 -2.18 29.16
N ASP A 68 -34.47 -2.91 28.26
CA ASP A 68 -33.10 -2.68 27.90
C ASP A 68 -33.02 -1.66 26.73
N GLU A 69 -32.75 -0.41 27.09
CA GLU A 69 -32.37 0.63 26.12
C GLU A 69 -30.87 0.57 25.85
N GLU A 70 -30.47 0.27 24.62
CA GLU A 70 -29.07 0.38 24.20
C GLU A 70 -28.81 1.76 23.60
N GLU A 71 -27.81 2.45 24.14
CA GLU A 71 -27.28 3.65 23.53
C GLU A 71 -26.43 3.31 22.32
N ILE A 72 -26.77 3.88 21.16
CA ILE A 72 -25.96 3.72 19.94
C ILE A 72 -24.64 4.44 20.15
N GLY A 73 -23.58 3.70 20.47
CA GLY A 73 -22.23 4.22 20.55
C GLY A 73 -21.79 4.75 19.19
N MET A 74 -21.62 6.06 19.08
CA MET A 74 -21.18 6.72 17.86
C MET A 74 -19.82 7.35 18.07
N THR A 75 -18.81 6.87 17.35
CA THR A 75 -17.49 7.49 17.28
C THR A 75 -17.30 8.14 15.92
N THR A 76 -16.48 9.17 15.84
CA THR A 76 -16.21 9.89 14.59
C THR A 76 -14.72 9.92 14.32
N VAL A 77 -14.35 9.71 13.05
CA VAL A 77 -12.97 9.89 12.56
C VAL A 77 -12.94 11.11 11.65
N ASP A 78 -12.10 12.06 11.98
CA ASP A 78 -11.93 13.29 11.19
C ASP A 78 -10.78 13.12 10.19
N LEU A 79 -11.11 13.25 8.91
CA LEU A 79 -10.17 13.14 7.80
C LEU A 79 -9.77 14.54 7.35
N ALA A 80 -8.48 14.90 7.48
CA ALA A 80 -7.94 16.18 7.06
C ALA A 80 -6.80 15.98 6.06
N ALA A 81 -6.84 16.66 4.92
CA ALA A 81 -5.80 16.57 3.91
C ALA A 81 -4.57 17.41 4.27
N ALA A 82 -3.39 16.95 3.85
CA ALA A 82 -2.13 17.66 3.97
C ALA A 82 -1.47 17.83 2.60
N GLU A 83 -0.84 18.97 2.38
CA GLU A 83 -0.15 19.26 1.12
C GLU A 83 1.21 18.54 1.08
N VAL A 84 1.44 17.83 -0.02
CA VAL A 84 2.69 17.11 -0.30
C VAL A 84 3.20 17.55 -1.66
N GLY A 85 4.50 17.81 -1.76
CA GLY A 85 5.08 18.24 -3.03
C GLY A 85 6.55 17.91 -3.16
N ALA A 86 7.03 17.96 -4.41
CA ALA A 86 8.44 17.83 -4.74
C ALA A 86 8.81 18.87 -5.80
N LYS A 87 10.05 19.35 -5.74
CA LYS A 87 10.58 20.39 -6.62
C LYS A 87 11.91 19.95 -7.23
N VAL A 88 12.05 20.18 -8.53
CA VAL A 88 13.31 20.01 -9.26
C VAL A 88 13.63 21.27 -10.04
N VAL A 89 14.90 21.70 -9.98
CA VAL A 89 15.39 22.87 -10.74
C VAL A 89 16.28 22.38 -11.87
N LEU A 90 15.92 22.72 -13.11
CA LEU A 90 16.66 22.41 -14.33
C LEU A 90 17.35 23.67 -14.85
N THR A 91 18.69 23.70 -14.81
CA THR A 91 19.44 24.84 -15.32
C THR A 91 19.44 24.88 -16.84
N ASP A 92 19.49 26.08 -17.45
CA ASP A 92 19.55 26.27 -18.90
C ASP A 92 20.76 25.59 -19.53
N LYS A 93 21.88 25.51 -18.80
CA LYS A 93 23.06 24.81 -19.26
C LYS A 93 22.80 23.31 -19.38
N LEU A 94 22.13 22.72 -18.40
CA LEU A 94 21.73 21.32 -18.42
C LEU A 94 20.80 21.03 -19.61
N VAL A 95 19.76 21.84 -19.77
CA VAL A 95 18.78 21.68 -20.86
C VAL A 95 19.42 21.79 -22.23
N ARG A 96 20.41 22.72 -22.43
CA ARG A 96 21.14 22.86 -23.70
C ARG A 96 22.10 21.70 -24.00
N GLN A 97 22.62 21.06 -22.96
CA GLN A 97 23.61 19.98 -23.09
C GLN A 97 23.02 18.59 -23.01
N SER A 98 21.74 18.49 -22.73
CA SER A 98 21.02 17.23 -22.58
C SER A 98 20.09 16.92 -23.76
N VAL A 99 19.57 15.71 -23.76
CA VAL A 99 18.61 15.24 -24.76
C VAL A 99 17.31 16.04 -24.69
N PRO A 100 16.59 16.24 -25.81
CA PRO A 100 15.36 17.06 -25.88
C PRO A 100 14.27 16.72 -24.87
N ASN A 101 14.29 15.54 -24.28
CA ASN A 101 13.20 15.01 -23.43
C ASN A 101 13.45 15.11 -21.92
N VAL A 102 14.44 15.89 -21.45
CA VAL A 102 14.78 15.98 -20.02
C VAL A 102 13.61 16.41 -19.15
N PHE A 103 12.80 17.37 -19.60
CA PHE A 103 11.61 17.80 -18.87
C PHE A 103 10.57 16.70 -18.72
N GLN A 104 10.39 15.89 -19.77
CA GLN A 104 9.46 14.78 -19.73
C GLN A 104 9.93 13.68 -18.78
N MET A 105 11.24 13.38 -18.77
CA MET A 105 11.82 12.41 -17.85
C MET A 105 11.67 12.84 -16.39
N VAL A 106 11.99 14.13 -16.11
CA VAL A 106 11.84 14.69 -14.76
C VAL A 106 10.38 14.69 -14.33
N GLY A 107 9.46 15.06 -15.22
CA GLY A 107 8.02 15.02 -14.94
C GLY A 107 7.53 13.60 -14.61
N ARG A 108 8.02 12.60 -15.33
CA ARG A 108 7.71 11.19 -15.05
C ARG A 108 8.27 10.76 -13.69
N GLN A 109 9.55 11.05 -13.40
CA GLN A 109 10.14 10.73 -12.11
C GLN A 109 9.42 11.39 -10.92
N LEU A 110 9.04 12.66 -11.08
CA LEU A 110 8.24 13.34 -10.05
C LEU A 110 6.88 12.67 -9.84
N GLY A 111 6.22 12.28 -10.93
CA GLY A 111 4.93 11.58 -10.86
C GLY A 111 5.03 10.22 -10.16
N GLU A 112 6.06 9.46 -10.47
CA GLU A 112 6.30 8.15 -9.83
C GLU A 112 6.72 8.29 -8.36
N GLY A 113 7.58 9.27 -8.05
CA GLY A 113 7.93 9.58 -6.67
C GLY A 113 6.70 9.96 -5.82
N MET A 114 5.75 10.71 -6.41
CA MET A 114 4.48 11.03 -5.75
C MET A 114 3.60 9.79 -5.56
N ALA A 115 3.52 8.93 -6.56
CA ALA A 115 2.76 7.67 -6.47
C ALA A 115 3.35 6.77 -5.37
N ARG A 116 4.67 6.60 -5.34
CA ARG A 116 5.36 5.85 -4.28
C ARG A 116 5.09 6.44 -2.89
N LYS A 117 5.16 7.77 -2.75
CA LYS A 117 4.87 8.43 -1.46
C LYS A 117 3.48 8.11 -0.96
N LYS A 118 2.47 8.24 -1.83
CA LYS A 118 1.08 7.90 -1.49
C LYS A 118 0.93 6.44 -1.07
N ASP A 119 1.61 5.55 -1.76
CA ASP A 119 1.58 4.13 -1.48
C ASP A 119 2.22 3.78 -0.14
N THR A 120 3.40 4.35 0.15
CA THR A 120 4.08 4.16 1.44
C THR A 120 3.31 4.76 2.61
N ASP A 121 2.56 5.85 2.39
CA ASP A 121 1.72 6.43 3.44
C ASP A 121 0.55 5.50 3.81
N VAL A 122 -0.05 4.83 2.82
CA VAL A 122 -1.07 3.79 3.09
C VAL A 122 -0.44 2.60 3.81
N GLN A 123 0.74 2.15 3.39
CA GLN A 123 1.44 1.02 4.01
C GLN A 123 1.84 1.30 5.47
N ALA A 124 2.15 2.56 5.80
CA ALA A 124 2.46 2.96 7.17
C ALA A 124 1.28 2.79 8.15
N LEU A 125 0.06 2.65 7.65
CA LEU A 125 -1.10 2.37 8.51
C LEU A 125 -1.19 0.89 8.89
N TYR A 126 -0.53 -0.02 8.16
CA TYR A 126 -0.69 -1.46 8.37
C TYR A 126 -0.30 -1.89 9.78
N GLU A 127 0.80 -1.34 10.29
CA GLU A 127 1.33 -1.66 11.62
C GLU A 127 0.33 -1.38 12.76
N ASN A 128 -0.56 -0.39 12.57
CA ASN A 128 -1.49 0.03 13.60
C ASN A 128 -2.82 -0.75 13.60
N LEU A 129 -3.14 -1.46 12.52
CA LEU A 129 -4.37 -2.24 12.43
C LEU A 129 -4.44 -3.32 13.53
N ASN A 130 -5.63 -3.72 13.93
CA ASN A 130 -5.88 -4.72 14.99
C ASN A 130 -5.17 -4.38 16.32
N ASP A 131 -5.19 -3.09 16.69
CA ASP A 131 -4.47 -2.56 17.87
C ASP A 131 -2.97 -2.92 17.90
N GLY A 132 -2.34 -3.03 16.71
CA GLY A 132 -0.94 -3.41 16.58
C GLY A 132 -0.67 -4.88 16.92
N THR A 133 -1.69 -5.74 16.89
CA THR A 133 -1.52 -7.16 17.11
C THR A 133 -1.25 -7.89 15.81
N ASP A 134 -0.01 -8.34 15.62
CA ASP A 134 0.47 -8.95 14.39
C ASP A 134 -0.12 -10.34 14.14
N LEU A 135 -0.44 -10.61 12.88
CA LEU A 135 -0.68 -11.96 12.37
C LEU A 135 0.63 -12.47 11.76
N GLY A 136 1.36 -13.27 12.49
CA GLY A 136 2.67 -13.73 12.08
C GLY A 136 3.69 -13.59 13.20
N GLU A 137 4.95 -13.74 12.86
CA GLU A 137 6.06 -13.64 13.80
C GLU A 137 7.32 -13.21 13.07
N ALA A 138 8.11 -12.34 13.69
CA ALA A 138 9.38 -11.85 13.16
C ALA A 138 10.33 -13.01 12.76
N GLY A 139 10.98 -12.87 11.61
CA GLY A 139 11.90 -13.87 11.05
C GLY A 139 11.22 -15.14 10.54
N LYS A 140 9.90 -15.16 10.40
CA LYS A 140 9.16 -16.28 9.82
C LYS A 140 8.75 -16.00 8.40
N PHE A 141 8.76 -17.04 7.57
CA PHE A 141 8.29 -16.94 6.19
C PHE A 141 6.77 -17.06 6.10
N LEU A 142 6.19 -16.33 5.17
CA LEU A 142 4.80 -16.49 4.81
C LEU A 142 4.60 -17.85 4.12
N THR A 143 3.89 -18.76 4.79
CA THR A 143 3.56 -20.08 4.25
C THR A 143 2.09 -20.20 3.89
N ALA A 144 1.73 -21.22 3.12
CA ALA A 144 0.33 -21.50 2.76
C ALA A 144 -0.55 -21.73 4.00
N ILE A 145 0.00 -22.32 5.05
CA ILE A 145 -0.69 -22.57 6.32
C ILE A 145 -0.95 -21.23 7.03
N ASN A 146 0.08 -20.38 7.12
CA ASN A 146 -0.01 -19.09 7.80
C ASN A 146 -1.02 -18.18 7.07
N LEU A 147 -0.95 -18.10 5.75
CA LEU A 147 -1.89 -17.29 4.96
C LEU A 147 -3.34 -17.78 5.12
N THR A 148 -3.55 -19.09 5.14
CA THR A 148 -4.89 -19.66 5.41
C THR A 148 -5.36 -19.30 6.82
N GLY A 149 -4.46 -19.28 7.80
CA GLY A 149 -4.73 -18.84 9.16
C GLY A 149 -5.14 -17.36 9.21
N CYS A 150 -4.44 -16.47 8.51
CA CYS A 150 -4.80 -15.05 8.40
C CYS A 150 -6.18 -14.86 7.76
N ILE A 151 -6.48 -15.60 6.69
CA ILE A 151 -7.81 -15.55 6.05
C ILE A 151 -8.91 -16.07 6.99
N ALA A 152 -8.64 -17.13 7.74
CA ALA A 152 -9.57 -17.65 8.73
C ALA A 152 -9.83 -16.64 9.86
N PHE A 153 -8.78 -15.94 10.32
CA PHE A 153 -8.89 -14.85 11.30
C PHE A 153 -9.81 -13.73 10.79
N ALA A 154 -9.58 -13.24 9.56
CA ALA A 154 -10.41 -12.20 8.98
C ALA A 154 -11.89 -12.60 8.86
N LYS A 155 -12.16 -13.86 8.50
CA LYS A 155 -13.53 -14.37 8.42
C LYS A 155 -14.18 -14.55 9.79
N ALA A 156 -13.42 -15.02 10.79
CA ALA A 156 -13.90 -15.19 12.17
C ALA A 156 -14.25 -13.84 12.79
N ASN A 157 -13.44 -12.81 12.54
CA ASN A 157 -13.67 -11.45 13.02
C ASN A 157 -14.61 -10.62 12.12
N LYS A 158 -15.22 -11.23 11.10
CA LYS A 158 -16.25 -10.59 10.26
C LYS A 158 -15.77 -9.30 9.58
N PHE A 159 -14.58 -9.27 9.02
CA PHE A 159 -13.96 -8.11 8.36
C PHE A 159 -14.86 -7.66 7.23
N GLY A 160 -15.72 -7.96 6.66
CA GLY A 160 -16.56 -7.47 5.59
C GLY A 160 -16.49 -8.33 4.33
N SER A 161 -17.02 -7.82 3.24
CA SER A 161 -17.18 -8.59 2.00
C SER A 161 -16.04 -8.40 1.00
N LYS A 162 -15.23 -7.34 1.16
CA LYS A 162 -14.16 -6.96 0.22
C LYS A 162 -12.79 -7.09 0.88
N VAL A 163 -12.56 -8.22 1.53
CA VAL A 163 -11.27 -8.51 2.16
C VAL A 163 -10.21 -8.77 1.10
N TYR A 164 -9.03 -8.21 1.31
CA TYR A 164 -7.85 -8.40 0.47
C TYR A 164 -6.61 -8.62 1.34
N VAL A 165 -5.59 -9.20 0.74
CA VAL A 165 -4.25 -9.36 1.35
C VAL A 165 -3.24 -8.61 0.50
N VAL A 166 -2.35 -7.88 1.16
CA VAL A 166 -1.21 -7.20 0.54
C VAL A 166 0.06 -7.60 1.26
N HIS A 167 1.09 -7.98 0.52
CA HIS A 167 2.41 -8.23 1.09
C HIS A 167 3.52 -7.96 0.07
N HIS A 168 4.77 -7.92 0.56
CA HIS A 168 5.94 -7.78 -0.28
C HIS A 168 6.09 -8.98 -1.25
N PRO A 169 6.56 -8.78 -2.51
CA PRO A 169 6.70 -9.85 -3.49
C PRO A 169 7.55 -11.03 -3.00
N ASN A 170 8.60 -10.77 -2.20
CA ASN A 170 9.45 -11.82 -1.65
C ASN A 170 8.68 -12.74 -0.67
N ALA A 171 7.83 -12.19 0.20
CA ALA A 171 7.00 -12.98 1.10
C ALA A 171 5.98 -13.82 0.32
N ILE A 172 5.39 -13.25 -0.73
CA ILE A 172 4.47 -13.97 -1.61
C ILE A 172 5.19 -15.10 -2.36
N ALA A 173 6.42 -14.88 -2.81
CA ALA A 173 7.21 -15.94 -3.43
C ALA A 173 7.56 -17.08 -2.44
N GLN A 174 7.77 -16.77 -1.15
CA GLN A 174 7.92 -17.80 -0.11
C GLN A 174 6.61 -18.60 0.09
N PHE A 175 5.47 -17.93 0.06
CA PHE A 175 4.17 -18.60 0.06
C PHE A 175 4.06 -19.58 -1.10
N VAL A 176 4.39 -19.17 -2.35
CA VAL A 176 4.37 -20.06 -3.51
C VAL A 176 5.30 -21.23 -3.36
N LYS A 177 6.54 -20.97 -2.90
CA LYS A 177 7.53 -22.01 -2.63
C LYS A 177 6.99 -23.03 -1.61
N SER A 178 6.32 -22.57 -0.57
CA SER A 178 5.73 -23.46 0.44
C SER A 178 4.57 -24.30 -0.09
N ALA A 179 3.79 -23.75 -1.01
CA ALA A 179 2.70 -24.46 -1.68
C ALA A 179 3.20 -25.49 -2.73
N ALA A 180 4.37 -25.22 -3.33
CA ALA A 180 4.99 -26.08 -4.35
C ALA A 180 5.78 -27.28 -3.77
N VAL A 181 5.91 -27.39 -2.43
CA VAL A 181 6.62 -28.50 -1.79
C VAL A 181 5.94 -29.81 -2.14
N THR A 182 6.73 -30.72 -2.73
CA THR A 182 6.30 -32.06 -3.14
C THR A 182 5.65 -32.83 -1.98
N PRO A 183 4.51 -33.48 -2.18
CA PRO A 183 3.86 -34.26 -1.14
C PRO A 183 4.83 -35.30 -0.58
N SER A 184 5.13 -35.23 0.70
CA SER A 184 5.81 -36.30 1.41
C SER A 184 4.86 -37.48 1.54
N ALA A 185 5.42 -38.70 1.61
CA ALA A 185 4.63 -39.92 1.84
C ALA A 185 3.78 -39.84 3.14
N THR A 186 4.09 -38.91 4.03
CA THR A 186 3.40 -38.66 5.31
C THR A 186 2.19 -37.75 5.18
N TYR A 187 2.14 -36.89 4.13
CA TYR A 187 1.00 -36.01 3.86
C TYR A 187 0.66 -36.09 2.36
N PRO A 188 -0.18 -37.02 1.96
CA PRO A 188 -0.66 -37.08 0.58
C PRO A 188 -1.63 -35.93 0.33
N VAL A 189 -1.12 -34.78 -0.16
CA VAL A 189 -1.97 -33.75 -0.74
C VAL A 189 -2.49 -34.30 -2.08
N PRO A 190 -3.81 -34.29 -2.34
CA PRO A 190 -4.34 -34.72 -3.64
C PRO A 190 -3.64 -33.97 -4.77
N HIS A 191 -3.11 -34.71 -5.76
CA HIS A 191 -2.33 -34.15 -6.88
C HIS A 191 -3.03 -33.00 -7.62
N GLY A 192 -4.37 -32.98 -7.65
CA GLY A 192 -5.12 -31.90 -8.28
C GLY A 192 -5.06 -30.56 -7.56
N TRP A 193 -4.83 -30.56 -6.25
CA TRP A 193 -4.85 -29.33 -5.45
C TRP A 193 -3.59 -28.47 -5.67
N SER A 194 -2.43 -29.09 -5.73
CA SER A 194 -1.16 -28.39 -5.94
C SER A 194 -1.02 -27.89 -7.39
N GLU A 195 -1.53 -28.63 -8.39
CA GLU A 195 -1.50 -28.20 -9.78
C GLU A 195 -2.47 -27.04 -10.07
N GLU A 196 -3.66 -27.05 -9.47
CA GLU A 196 -4.61 -25.97 -9.62
C GLU A 196 -4.12 -24.69 -8.94
N LEU A 197 -3.55 -24.78 -7.74
CA LEU A 197 -2.96 -23.66 -7.03
C LEU A 197 -1.78 -23.05 -7.78
N LEU A 198 -0.92 -23.89 -8.36
CA LEU A 198 0.20 -23.45 -9.19
C LEU A 198 -0.27 -22.83 -10.53
N LYS A 199 -1.25 -23.42 -11.19
CA LYS A 199 -1.83 -22.85 -12.41
C LYS A 199 -2.47 -21.49 -12.15
N ASP A 200 -3.22 -21.36 -11.08
CA ASP A 200 -3.89 -20.12 -10.71
C ASP A 200 -2.89 -19.03 -10.29
N PHE A 201 -1.75 -19.43 -9.73
CA PHE A 201 -0.68 -18.52 -9.40
C PHE A 201 0.07 -17.97 -10.61
N TYR A 202 0.35 -18.81 -11.62
CA TYR A 202 1.03 -18.39 -12.85
C TYR A 202 0.15 -17.63 -13.85
N VAL A 203 -1.16 -17.71 -13.73
CA VAL A 203 -2.12 -17.05 -14.65
C VAL A 203 -2.58 -15.69 -14.14
N GLY A 204 -2.13 -15.27 -12.97
CA GLY A 204 -2.54 -14.06 -12.27
C GLY A 204 -3.12 -14.44 -10.90
N LEU A 205 -2.76 -13.66 -9.91
CA LEU A 205 -3.15 -13.84 -8.52
C LEU A 205 -4.66 -14.05 -8.39
N ARG A 206 -5.11 -15.29 -8.45
CA ARG A 206 -6.50 -15.62 -8.20
C ARG A 206 -6.79 -15.59 -6.70
N PRO A 207 -8.01 -15.24 -6.30
CA PRO A 207 -8.37 -15.17 -4.91
C PRO A 207 -8.19 -16.53 -4.21
N LEU A 208 -7.31 -16.60 -3.23
CA LEU A 208 -7.23 -17.74 -2.34
C LEU A 208 -8.43 -17.72 -1.40
N ASN A 209 -9.25 -18.76 -1.45
CA ASN A 209 -10.47 -18.87 -0.63
C ASN A 209 -11.43 -17.65 -0.77
N GLY A 210 -11.42 -17.00 -1.95
CA GLY A 210 -12.24 -15.83 -2.28
C GLY A 210 -11.58 -14.49 -1.89
N VAL A 211 -10.35 -14.48 -1.36
CA VAL A 211 -9.62 -13.28 -0.96
C VAL A 211 -8.51 -12.99 -1.98
N PRO A 212 -8.53 -11.84 -2.68
CA PRO A 212 -7.48 -11.45 -3.61
C PRO A 212 -6.19 -11.13 -2.87
N LEU A 213 -5.07 -11.50 -3.50
CA LEU A 213 -3.72 -11.29 -3.00
C LEU A 213 -3.01 -10.28 -3.91
N PHE A 214 -2.46 -9.21 -3.33
CA PHE A 214 -1.74 -8.15 -4.03
C PHE A 214 -0.29 -8.08 -3.60
N GLU A 215 0.58 -7.72 -4.54
CA GLU A 215 2.00 -7.51 -4.30
C GLU A 215 2.32 -6.02 -4.21
N ALA A 216 3.11 -5.63 -3.20
CA ALA A 216 3.58 -4.27 -3.03
C ALA A 216 5.09 -4.27 -2.77
N GLY A 217 5.86 -3.91 -3.79
CA GLY A 217 7.32 -3.82 -3.68
C GLY A 217 7.84 -2.63 -2.88
N ASN A 218 6.95 -1.71 -2.51
CA ASN A 218 7.29 -0.51 -1.72
C ASN A 218 7.17 -0.73 -0.20
N ILE A 219 6.80 -1.93 0.26
CA ILE A 219 6.77 -2.25 1.69
C ILE A 219 8.20 -2.19 2.22
N PRO A 220 8.50 -1.26 3.16
CA PRO A 220 9.83 -1.15 3.74
C PRO A 220 10.09 -2.27 4.74
N GLU A 221 11.37 -2.52 5.01
CA GLU A 221 11.76 -3.29 6.19
C GLU A 221 11.30 -2.56 7.45
N THR A 222 10.76 -3.33 8.39
CA THR A 222 10.37 -2.75 9.68
C THR A 222 11.59 -2.50 10.56
N SER A 223 11.54 -1.43 11.34
CA SER A 223 12.57 -1.15 12.35
C SER A 223 12.55 -2.14 13.53
N ALA A 224 11.47 -2.89 13.70
CA ALA A 224 11.31 -3.85 14.80
C ALA A 224 12.13 -5.13 14.58
N ALA A 225 12.31 -5.57 13.31
CA ALA A 225 13.12 -6.73 12.98
C ALA A 225 13.74 -6.57 11.58
N ALA A 226 15.07 -6.72 11.50
CA ALA A 226 15.78 -6.63 10.22
C ALA A 226 15.35 -7.77 9.30
N GLY A 227 15.01 -7.40 8.04
CA GLY A 227 14.57 -8.36 7.04
C GLY A 227 13.07 -8.65 7.03
N ASP A 228 12.30 -8.09 7.97
CA ASP A 228 10.85 -8.28 8.02
C ASP A 228 10.11 -7.04 7.48
N GLY A 229 8.88 -7.25 7.01
CA GLY A 229 8.02 -6.18 6.54
C GLY A 229 6.55 -6.41 6.89
N TYR A 230 5.85 -5.30 7.07
CA TYR A 230 4.41 -5.32 7.35
C TYR A 230 3.61 -5.38 6.06
N GLY A 231 2.98 -6.53 5.82
CA GLY A 231 1.82 -6.63 4.95
C GLY A 231 0.53 -6.40 5.74
N CYS A 232 -0.60 -6.54 5.11
CA CYS A 232 -1.89 -6.51 5.79
C CYS A 232 -2.90 -7.47 5.16
N ILE A 233 -3.85 -7.91 6.00
CA ILE A 233 -5.12 -8.43 5.57
C ILE A 233 -6.19 -7.47 6.06
N ALA A 234 -6.95 -6.89 5.16
CA ALA A 234 -7.90 -5.83 5.50
C ALA A 234 -9.14 -5.86 4.59
N ASP A 235 -10.24 -5.31 5.07
CA ASP A 235 -11.39 -4.94 4.25
C ASP A 235 -11.21 -3.54 3.68
N GLN A 236 -11.86 -3.22 2.57
CA GLN A 236 -11.82 -1.90 1.96
C GLN A 236 -12.21 -0.78 2.94
N GLY A 237 -13.12 -1.05 3.88
CA GLY A 237 -13.56 -0.10 4.91
C GLY A 237 -12.63 0.03 6.12
N ALA A 238 -11.49 -0.69 6.18
CA ALA A 238 -10.53 -0.55 7.28
C ALA A 238 -9.75 0.76 7.21
N MET A 239 -9.44 1.20 6.00
CA MET A 239 -8.61 2.39 5.75
C MET A 239 -9.28 3.31 4.74
N ALA A 240 -9.02 4.61 4.86
CA ALA A 240 -9.52 5.64 3.95
C ALA A 240 -8.41 6.49 3.36
N THR A 241 -8.65 6.93 2.16
CA THR A 241 -7.87 7.97 1.49
C THR A 241 -8.76 9.16 1.19
N LEU A 242 -8.38 10.33 1.70
CA LEU A 242 -9.01 11.61 1.38
C LEU A 242 -8.17 12.32 0.33
N THR A 243 -8.78 12.74 -0.77
CA THR A 243 -8.13 13.58 -1.78
C THR A 243 -8.83 14.94 -1.82
N SER A 244 -8.08 16.01 -1.54
CA SER A 244 -8.52 17.40 -1.68
C SER A 244 -8.14 17.93 -3.05
N VAL A 245 -6.85 17.92 -3.38
CA VAL A 245 -6.33 18.34 -4.67
C VAL A 245 -5.60 17.19 -5.35
N LYS A 246 -6.05 16.88 -6.57
CA LYS A 246 -5.34 15.89 -7.40
C LYS A 246 -3.94 16.40 -7.74
N MET A 247 -3.04 15.47 -8.00
CA MET A 247 -1.69 15.77 -8.43
C MET A 247 -1.67 16.75 -9.60
N ARG A 248 -0.94 17.85 -9.45
CA ARG A 248 -0.73 18.88 -10.47
C ARG A 248 0.75 19.24 -10.59
N THR A 249 1.16 19.67 -11.76
CA THR A 249 2.53 20.09 -12.04
C THR A 249 2.53 21.55 -12.46
N GLU A 250 3.40 22.34 -11.83
CA GLU A 250 3.59 23.75 -12.14
C GLU A 250 5.04 23.99 -12.59
N ARG A 251 5.24 25.00 -13.42
CA ARG A 251 6.57 25.42 -13.91
C ARG A 251 6.76 26.89 -13.67
N GLU A 252 7.91 27.23 -13.11
CA GLU A 252 8.33 28.60 -12.93
C GLU A 252 9.72 28.83 -13.51
N ARG A 253 9.92 30.01 -14.10
CA ARG A 253 11.19 30.45 -14.63
C ARG A 253 11.92 31.29 -13.60
N ASP A 254 13.02 30.81 -13.06
CA ASP A 254 13.91 31.61 -12.22
C ASP A 254 15.09 32.19 -13.07
N ALA A 255 15.07 33.51 -13.25
CA ALA A 255 16.09 34.19 -14.02
C ALA A 255 17.42 34.28 -13.29
N SER A 256 17.44 34.32 -11.96
CA SER A 256 18.64 34.43 -11.13
C SER A 256 19.40 33.12 -11.11
N LEU A 257 18.70 32.00 -11.04
CA LEU A 257 19.27 30.64 -11.15
C LEU A 257 19.53 30.22 -12.59
N ARG A 258 19.08 31.01 -13.59
CA ARG A 258 19.10 30.63 -15.02
C ARG A 258 18.59 29.24 -15.25
N GLY A 259 17.43 28.93 -14.64
CA GLY A 259 16.82 27.62 -14.64
C GLY A 259 15.30 27.69 -14.70
N THR A 260 14.70 26.55 -14.96
CA THR A 260 13.27 26.33 -14.85
C THR A 260 13.01 25.42 -13.68
N GLU A 261 12.16 25.84 -12.78
CA GLU A 261 11.66 25.05 -11.67
C GLU A 261 10.44 24.25 -12.13
N VAL A 262 10.43 22.98 -11.78
CA VAL A 262 9.28 22.08 -11.98
C VAL A 262 8.86 21.62 -10.61
N VAL A 263 7.63 21.94 -10.24
CA VAL A 263 7.04 21.60 -8.94
C VAL A 263 5.85 20.69 -9.19
N ILE A 264 5.76 19.61 -8.41
CA ILE A 264 4.58 18.75 -8.36
C ILE A 264 3.97 18.85 -6.97
N THR A 265 2.68 19.03 -6.89
CA THR A 265 1.93 19.11 -5.64
C THR A 265 0.69 18.24 -5.68
N ALA A 266 0.31 17.71 -4.54
CA ALA A 266 -0.95 17.03 -4.29
C ALA A 266 -1.37 17.29 -2.84
N ASP A 267 -2.67 17.30 -2.59
CA ASP A 267 -3.22 17.48 -1.26
C ASP A 267 -4.11 16.27 -0.94
N TYR A 268 -3.67 15.44 -0.01
CA TYR A 268 -4.32 14.19 0.36
C TYR A 268 -4.01 13.81 1.81
N GLY A 269 -4.76 12.85 2.33
CA GLY A 269 -4.51 12.23 3.62
C GLY A 269 -4.90 10.76 3.59
N VAL A 270 -4.26 9.95 4.41
CA VAL A 270 -4.56 8.53 4.60
C VAL A 270 -4.88 8.30 6.07
N PHE A 271 -5.90 7.51 6.35
CA PHE A 271 -6.45 7.34 7.68
C PHE A 271 -6.91 5.92 7.91
N GLU A 272 -6.82 5.51 9.14
CA GLU A 272 -7.48 4.33 9.65
C GLU A 272 -8.93 4.67 10.00
N LEU A 273 -9.89 3.94 9.43
CA LEU A 273 -11.32 4.12 9.71
C LEU A 273 -11.83 3.15 10.76
N ASP A 274 -11.46 1.89 10.62
CA ASP A 274 -11.93 0.82 11.48
C ASP A 274 -10.83 -0.22 11.73
N ASN A 275 -10.28 -0.15 12.92
CA ASN A 275 -9.19 -0.99 13.37
C ASN A 275 -9.55 -2.49 13.40
N ASP A 276 -10.83 -2.78 13.68
CA ASP A 276 -11.32 -4.16 13.78
C ASP A 276 -11.53 -4.85 12.42
N ARG A 277 -11.33 -4.13 11.29
CA ARG A 277 -11.49 -4.64 9.93
C ARG A 277 -10.21 -4.89 9.17
N GLY A 278 -9.09 -4.82 9.85
CA GLY A 278 -7.78 -5.10 9.28
C GLY A 278 -6.85 -5.69 10.31
N ALA A 279 -5.79 -6.36 9.88
CA ALA A 279 -4.73 -6.84 10.76
C ALA A 279 -3.39 -6.81 10.05
N PRO A 280 -2.29 -6.44 10.74
CA PRO A 280 -0.96 -6.46 10.20
C PRO A 280 -0.47 -7.91 10.03
N MET A 281 0.36 -8.11 9.01
CA MET A 281 0.98 -9.40 8.71
C MET A 281 2.50 -9.20 8.72
N LEU A 282 3.17 -9.63 9.79
CA LEU A 282 4.63 -9.52 9.95
C LEU A 282 5.32 -10.79 9.47
N TYR A 283 6.07 -10.70 8.36
CA TYR A 283 6.82 -11.81 7.79
C TYR A 283 8.12 -11.33 7.15
N ASP A 284 9.07 -12.27 7.00
CA ASP A 284 10.36 -12.05 6.35
C ASP A 284 10.17 -11.70 4.87
N ILE A 285 10.79 -10.59 4.45
CA ILE A 285 10.80 -10.07 3.09
C ILE A 285 12.18 -10.10 2.44
N ASP A 286 13.24 -10.46 3.17
CA ASP A 286 14.63 -10.47 2.68
C ASP A 286 15.07 -11.86 2.19
N GLY A 287 14.49 -12.90 2.70
CA GLY A 287 15.00 -14.29 2.69
C GLY A 287 14.96 -15.07 1.38
N LEU A 288 14.82 -14.46 0.17
CA LEU A 288 14.46 -15.28 -0.97
C LEU A 288 15.57 -15.86 -1.83
N ILE A 289 16.77 -15.36 -1.88
CA ILE A 289 17.52 -15.53 -3.13
C ILE A 289 18.93 -16.09 -3.02
N THR A 290 19.39 -16.49 -1.87
CA THR A 290 20.78 -16.92 -1.73
C THR A 290 21.04 -18.42 -1.93
N THR A 291 19.99 -19.23 -2.10
CA THR A 291 20.14 -20.68 -2.34
C THR A 291 19.12 -21.15 -3.38
N LEU A 292 19.44 -20.95 -4.62
CA LEU A 292 18.94 -21.74 -5.75
C LEU A 292 19.89 -22.88 -5.98
#